data_a06cde1e0040166878e20d76ed42eeae
#
_entry.id   a06cde1e0040166878e20d76ed42eeae
#
_cell.length_a   1.000
_cell.length_b   1.000
_cell.length_c   1.000
_cell.angle_alpha   90.00
_cell.angle_beta   90.00
_cell.angle_gamma   90.00
#
_symmetry.space_group_name_H-M   'P 1'
#
loop_
_entity.id
_entity.type
_entity.pdbx_description
1 polymer ?
#
loop_
_entity_poly.entity_id
_entity_poly.type
_entity_poly.pdbx_seq_one_letter_code
_entity_poly.pdbx_strand_id
1 'polypeptide(L)'
;MSTRLFAALVFALACLAGSAAVSAEALVKPVPTPDLSRLPAAKAADLRLTRTTFDVKRKELIGPALAEAYALLGAAYASNGFDAEADVALENASLLAPTDGRWVYARGVLAQKQKRGAVAQNYFELALQLDGDYLPARVAVARSRMDNGDLEGARKLIAEHVAKHPDQAYPQALLGDIALGQKRSAEAVTHYQRALELEPSATRVYARLAEAQAAAGNAAAAAQSRAKAGPVEPVLPDPIAYGLGGVGMPAAAGGRTPAANDAGAARLAQEAGVLLLARQYQGARGKLDAALAQDPNQPALLALYARVEAASGNIAAAKTRAAEAVAAGRDSAVAHLSQGVALEMGNDDAGARRAYEEAVALDPKLADARSLLGDLLLRSGQADAAATHYRVVVQQDLTAVEPWMRLVGAYVEGGRCAMALRDVSDVLASDAGNRFVLQLFVRLASTCRAASAAERKGALEHGGRLYAQAANAQNGEAYALALAANGKWDEAVKTQQAAMFVLVRNGLKGALTPYRQVLSQLQAKQLPDRPWPAGAAVYRPQRLAPDPKPAPAPAK
;
A
#
# COMPACT_ATOMS: atom_id res chain seq x y z
N MET A 1 22.41 9.73 -26.93
CA MET A 1 21.19 9.33 -27.67
C MET A 1 20.01 9.58 -26.75
N SER A 2 19.09 10.42 -27.14
CA SER A 2 18.22 11.22 -26.31
C SER A 2 17.12 10.41 -25.63
N THR A 3 16.79 10.79 -24.39
CA THR A 3 15.68 10.35 -23.54
C THR A 3 14.30 10.32 -24.23
N ARG A 4 14.15 11.05 -25.33
CA ARG A 4 12.96 11.00 -26.20
C ARG A 4 12.81 9.69 -26.97
N LEU A 5 13.88 8.92 -27.18
CA LEU A 5 13.82 7.62 -27.85
C LEU A 5 13.33 6.51 -26.90
N PHE A 6 13.59 6.62 -25.59
CA PHE A 6 13.14 5.60 -24.63
C PHE A 6 11.65 5.76 -24.29
N ALA A 7 11.18 6.98 -24.09
CA ALA A 7 9.77 7.27 -23.92
C ALA A 7 8.95 6.97 -25.21
N ALA A 8 9.54 7.24 -26.38
CA ALA A 8 8.93 6.90 -27.66
C ALA A 8 8.93 5.39 -27.93
N LEU A 9 9.92 4.63 -27.42
CA LEU A 9 9.93 3.16 -27.55
C LEU A 9 8.88 2.48 -26.69
N VAL A 10 8.63 2.98 -25.47
CA VAL A 10 7.56 2.50 -24.61
C VAL A 10 6.18 2.90 -25.18
N PHE A 11 6.06 4.09 -25.78
CA PHE A 11 4.82 4.54 -26.41
C PHE A 11 4.59 3.92 -27.81
N ALA A 12 5.67 3.69 -28.59
CA ALA A 12 5.58 3.07 -29.89
C ALA A 12 5.29 1.56 -29.83
N LEU A 13 5.73 0.85 -28.78
CA LEU A 13 5.32 -0.54 -28.52
C LEU A 13 3.86 -0.63 -28.10
N ALA A 14 3.27 0.44 -27.55
CA ALA A 14 1.83 0.50 -27.27
C ALA A 14 0.97 0.80 -28.49
N CYS A 15 1.53 1.42 -29.55
CA CYS A 15 0.79 1.83 -30.75
C CYS A 15 0.93 0.87 -31.95
N LEU A 16 1.85 -0.11 -31.92
CA LEU A 16 2.08 -1.07 -33.01
C LEU A 16 1.53 -2.47 -32.76
N ALA A 17 0.79 -2.68 -31.69
CA ALA A 17 0.18 -3.97 -31.36
C ALA A 17 -1.24 -4.12 -31.93
N GLY A 18 -1.38 -4.06 -33.21
CA GLY A 18 -2.36 -4.87 -33.92
C GLY A 18 -1.81 -6.29 -34.08
N SER A 19 -1.98 -7.15 -33.07
CA SER A 19 -1.88 -8.61 -33.00
C SER A 19 -1.03 -9.09 -31.82
N ALA A 20 -1.68 -9.81 -30.90
CA ALA A 20 -1.15 -10.46 -29.69
C ALA A 20 -0.67 -9.50 -28.60
N ALA A 21 -1.55 -9.17 -27.65
CA ALA A 21 -1.15 -8.61 -26.36
C ALA A 21 -0.22 -9.62 -25.66
N VAL A 22 1.08 -9.38 -25.76
CA VAL A 22 2.08 -10.04 -24.90
C VAL A 22 1.71 -9.62 -23.48
N SER A 23 1.35 -10.59 -22.62
CA SER A 23 1.07 -10.27 -21.21
C SER A 23 2.31 -9.63 -20.60
N ALA A 24 2.15 -8.63 -19.74
CA ALA A 24 3.28 -8.00 -19.04
C ALA A 24 4.15 -9.05 -18.32
N GLU A 25 3.57 -10.19 -17.95
CA GLU A 25 4.25 -11.35 -17.39
C GLU A 25 5.23 -12.04 -18.36
N ALA A 26 4.98 -11.95 -19.68
CA ALA A 26 5.91 -12.47 -20.69
C ALA A 26 7.14 -11.57 -20.89
N LEU A 27 7.10 -10.35 -20.36
CA LEU A 27 8.20 -9.37 -20.44
C LEU A 27 9.12 -9.38 -19.21
N VAL A 28 8.73 -10.07 -18.11
CA VAL A 28 9.54 -10.11 -16.89
C VAL A 28 10.82 -10.91 -17.10
N LYS A 29 11.92 -10.32 -16.67
CA LYS A 29 13.25 -10.93 -16.75
C LYS A 29 13.48 -11.88 -15.58
N PRO A 30 14.20 -12.98 -15.76
CA PRO A 30 14.66 -13.80 -14.64
C PRO A 30 15.53 -12.95 -13.71
N VAL A 31 15.17 -12.86 -12.43
CA VAL A 31 16.01 -12.20 -11.43
C VAL A 31 17.16 -13.16 -11.07
N PRO A 32 18.43 -12.75 -11.25
CA PRO A 32 19.56 -13.60 -10.90
C PRO A 32 19.58 -13.96 -9.40
N THR A 33 20.20 -15.08 -9.07
CA THR A 33 20.44 -15.44 -7.67
C THR A 33 21.83 -14.95 -7.28
N PRO A 34 21.95 -14.06 -6.27
CA PRO A 34 23.26 -13.53 -5.88
C PRO A 34 24.13 -14.57 -5.18
N ASP A 35 25.44 -14.39 -5.26
CA ASP A 35 26.39 -15.16 -4.45
C ASP A 35 26.37 -14.67 -3.00
N LEU A 36 25.82 -15.48 -2.11
CA LEU A 36 25.66 -15.16 -0.69
C LEU A 36 26.85 -15.53 0.18
N SER A 37 27.94 -16.06 -0.42
CA SER A 37 29.11 -16.56 0.32
C SER A 37 29.82 -15.49 1.16
N ARG A 38 29.69 -14.22 0.77
CA ARG A 38 30.29 -13.06 1.45
C ARG A 38 29.45 -12.49 2.60
N LEU A 39 28.24 -12.99 2.80
CA LEU A 39 27.37 -12.54 3.87
C LEU A 39 27.55 -13.37 5.14
N PRO A 40 27.31 -12.78 6.32
CA PRO A 40 27.12 -13.54 7.54
C PRO A 40 26.05 -14.61 7.38
N ALA A 41 26.24 -15.79 7.98
CA ALA A 41 25.38 -16.96 7.77
C ALA A 41 23.87 -16.66 7.99
N ALA A 42 23.53 -15.86 9.01
CA ALA A 42 22.16 -15.44 9.28
C ALA A 42 21.57 -14.62 8.13
N LYS A 43 22.28 -13.61 7.63
CA LYS A 43 21.82 -12.78 6.50
C LYS A 43 21.69 -13.58 5.20
N ALA A 44 22.62 -14.51 4.96
CA ALA A 44 22.56 -15.41 3.82
C ALA A 44 21.34 -16.35 3.90
N ALA A 45 21.01 -16.85 5.10
CA ALA A 45 19.80 -17.64 5.33
C ALA A 45 18.53 -16.84 5.08
N ASP A 46 18.45 -15.62 5.59
CA ASP A 46 17.30 -14.73 5.40
C ASP A 46 17.05 -14.40 3.91
N LEU A 47 18.12 -14.13 3.15
CA LEU A 47 17.99 -13.86 1.71
C LEU A 47 17.60 -15.09 0.89
N ARG A 48 18.16 -16.28 1.20
CA ARG A 48 17.72 -17.54 0.56
C ARG A 48 16.25 -17.76 0.77
N LEU A 49 15.78 -17.48 1.95
CA LEU A 49 14.42 -17.65 2.35
C LEU A 49 13.48 -16.65 1.67
N THR A 50 13.85 -15.34 1.63
CA THR A 50 13.14 -14.32 0.88
C THR A 50 13.00 -14.73 -0.58
N ARG A 51 14.09 -15.23 -1.18
CA ARG A 51 14.08 -15.75 -2.55
C ARG A 51 13.16 -16.95 -2.71
N THR A 52 13.24 -17.93 -1.84
CA THR A 52 12.39 -19.13 -1.90
C THR A 52 10.92 -18.76 -1.75
N THR A 53 10.60 -17.86 -0.83
CA THR A 53 9.23 -17.35 -0.63
C THR A 53 8.71 -16.63 -1.88
N PHE A 54 9.54 -15.79 -2.48
CA PHE A 54 9.22 -15.14 -3.75
C PHE A 54 8.98 -16.17 -4.87
N ASP A 55 9.86 -17.15 -5.04
CA ASP A 55 9.76 -18.15 -6.11
C ASP A 55 8.51 -19.05 -5.98
N VAL A 56 8.01 -19.26 -4.77
CA VAL A 56 6.70 -19.91 -4.52
C VAL A 56 5.55 -18.96 -4.87
N LYS A 57 5.54 -17.76 -4.27
CA LYS A 57 4.42 -16.82 -4.42
C LYS A 57 4.26 -16.27 -5.83
N ARG A 58 5.34 -16.05 -6.58
CA ARG A 58 5.27 -15.54 -7.95
C ARG A 58 4.47 -16.42 -8.91
N LYS A 59 4.22 -17.69 -8.56
CA LYS A 59 3.41 -18.62 -9.37
C LYS A 59 1.90 -18.40 -9.18
N GLU A 60 1.52 -17.74 -8.09
CA GLU A 60 0.13 -17.52 -7.67
C GLU A 60 -0.29 -16.06 -7.86
N LEU A 61 0.68 -15.14 -7.86
CA LEU A 61 0.46 -13.69 -7.96
C LEU A 61 0.48 -13.24 -9.41
N ILE A 62 -0.34 -12.23 -9.74
CA ILE A 62 -0.41 -11.59 -11.06
C ILE A 62 -0.49 -10.06 -10.91
N GLY A 63 -0.11 -9.33 -11.95
CA GLY A 63 -0.25 -7.88 -12.04
C GLY A 63 0.37 -7.11 -10.87
N PRO A 64 -0.35 -6.15 -10.24
CA PRO A 64 0.20 -5.32 -9.15
C PRO A 64 0.70 -6.11 -7.94
N ALA A 65 0.02 -7.20 -7.58
CA ALA A 65 0.46 -8.05 -6.46
C ALA A 65 1.79 -8.76 -6.76
N LEU A 66 2.01 -9.15 -8.00
CA LEU A 66 3.29 -9.70 -8.44
C LEU A 66 4.37 -8.60 -8.51
N ALA A 67 4.00 -7.37 -8.92
CA ALA A 67 4.90 -6.21 -8.89
C ALA A 67 5.41 -5.94 -7.47
N GLU A 68 4.53 -5.94 -6.48
CA GLU A 68 4.88 -5.79 -5.07
C GLU A 68 5.86 -6.87 -4.61
N ALA A 69 5.63 -8.14 -4.98
CA ALA A 69 6.53 -9.24 -4.62
C ALA A 69 7.93 -9.07 -5.23
N TYR A 70 8.02 -8.60 -6.48
CA TYR A 70 9.29 -8.26 -7.11
C TYR A 70 9.99 -7.09 -6.41
N ALA A 71 9.25 -6.07 -6.01
CA ALA A 71 9.78 -4.91 -5.31
C ALA A 71 10.34 -5.28 -3.93
N LEU A 72 9.66 -6.14 -3.18
CA LEU A 72 10.15 -6.68 -1.90
C LEU A 72 11.44 -7.49 -2.07
N LEU A 73 11.52 -8.32 -3.12
CA LEU A 73 12.76 -9.04 -3.44
C LEU A 73 13.90 -8.07 -3.79
N GLY A 74 13.60 -7.05 -4.61
CA GLY A 74 14.54 -5.99 -4.98
C GLY A 74 15.05 -5.23 -3.76
N ALA A 75 14.17 -4.86 -2.85
CA ALA A 75 14.53 -4.19 -1.59
C ALA A 75 15.44 -5.07 -0.72
N ALA A 76 15.13 -6.36 -0.58
CA ALA A 76 15.96 -7.30 0.16
C ALA A 76 17.37 -7.44 -0.45
N TYR A 77 17.48 -7.47 -1.75
CA TYR A 77 18.77 -7.52 -2.45
C TYR A 77 19.55 -6.21 -2.29
N ALA A 78 18.92 -5.06 -2.53
CA ALA A 78 19.55 -3.75 -2.43
C ALA A 78 20.08 -3.44 -1.02
N SER A 79 19.33 -3.80 0.03
CA SER A 79 19.74 -3.61 1.44
C SER A 79 20.94 -4.47 1.83
N ASN A 80 21.23 -5.52 1.07
CA ASN A 80 22.39 -6.40 1.27
C ASN A 80 23.49 -6.21 0.22
N GLY A 81 23.41 -5.16 -0.62
CA GLY A 81 24.47 -4.79 -1.57
C GLY A 81 24.42 -5.53 -2.91
N PHE A 82 23.37 -6.28 -3.19
CA PHE A 82 23.16 -6.96 -4.48
C PHE A 82 22.35 -6.07 -5.43
N ASP A 83 22.96 -4.92 -5.77
CA ASP A 83 22.29 -3.83 -6.48
C ASP A 83 21.91 -4.19 -7.92
N ALA A 84 22.65 -5.09 -8.57
CA ALA A 84 22.36 -5.55 -9.93
C ALA A 84 21.09 -6.43 -9.98
N GLU A 85 20.99 -7.38 -9.05
CA GLU A 85 19.82 -8.25 -8.91
C GLU A 85 18.59 -7.47 -8.43
N ALA A 86 18.82 -6.47 -7.58
CA ALA A 86 17.78 -5.56 -7.13
C ALA A 86 17.19 -4.74 -8.28
N ASP A 87 18.03 -4.20 -9.20
CA ASP A 87 17.53 -3.42 -10.34
C ASP A 87 16.68 -4.27 -11.28
N VAL A 88 17.06 -5.53 -11.53
CA VAL A 88 16.24 -6.46 -12.35
C VAL A 88 14.89 -6.73 -11.67
N ALA A 89 14.87 -6.91 -10.37
CA ALA A 89 13.62 -7.13 -9.63
C ALA A 89 12.72 -5.89 -9.67
N LEU A 90 13.28 -4.70 -9.43
CA LEU A 90 12.54 -3.42 -9.49
C LEU A 90 12.09 -3.07 -10.92
N GLU A 91 12.87 -3.44 -11.95
CA GLU A 91 12.44 -3.31 -13.35
C GLU A 91 11.21 -4.16 -13.62
N ASN A 92 11.21 -5.43 -13.16
CA ASN A 92 10.04 -6.31 -13.30
C ASN A 92 8.81 -5.74 -12.57
N ALA A 93 8.99 -5.16 -11.38
CA ALA A 93 7.91 -4.47 -10.67
C ALA A 93 7.34 -3.32 -11.51
N SER A 94 8.20 -2.51 -12.13
CA SER A 94 7.78 -1.40 -13.00
C SER A 94 7.07 -1.88 -14.27
N LEU A 95 7.47 -3.02 -14.84
CA LEU A 95 6.82 -3.61 -16.02
C LEU A 95 5.42 -4.17 -15.69
N LEU A 96 5.26 -4.76 -14.50
CA LEU A 96 3.99 -5.35 -14.06
C LEU A 96 2.99 -4.31 -13.57
N ALA A 97 3.45 -3.17 -13.07
CA ALA A 97 2.64 -2.03 -12.64
C ALA A 97 3.16 -0.72 -13.26
N PRO A 98 3.00 -0.52 -14.59
CA PRO A 98 3.65 0.57 -15.32
C PRO A 98 3.11 1.97 -14.99
N THR A 99 1.99 2.08 -14.30
CA THR A 99 1.42 3.35 -13.83
C THR A 99 1.76 3.64 -12.37
N ASP A 100 2.41 2.72 -11.66
CA ASP A 100 2.82 2.88 -10.28
C ASP A 100 4.21 3.53 -10.21
N GLY A 101 4.24 4.83 -9.94
CA GLY A 101 5.47 5.61 -9.85
C GLY A 101 6.43 5.14 -8.75
N ARG A 102 5.96 4.40 -7.74
CA ARG A 102 6.77 3.91 -6.62
C ARG A 102 7.93 3.03 -7.08
N TRP A 103 7.71 2.16 -8.05
CA TRP A 103 8.74 1.22 -8.52
C TRP A 103 9.81 1.91 -9.37
N VAL A 104 9.41 2.90 -10.15
CA VAL A 104 10.34 3.76 -10.90
C VAL A 104 11.15 4.62 -9.93
N TYR A 105 10.52 5.18 -8.90
CA TYR A 105 11.20 5.89 -7.82
C TYR A 105 12.21 4.99 -7.11
N ALA A 106 11.86 3.74 -6.78
CA ALA A 106 12.76 2.76 -6.18
C ALA A 106 14.04 2.55 -7.01
N ARG A 107 13.92 2.47 -8.33
CA ARG A 107 15.08 2.42 -9.24
C ARG A 107 15.91 3.70 -9.18
N GLY A 108 15.27 4.85 -9.03
CA GLY A 108 15.95 6.13 -8.79
C GLY A 108 16.79 6.14 -7.52
N VAL A 109 16.22 5.67 -6.40
CA VAL A 109 16.93 5.52 -5.12
C VAL A 109 18.13 4.57 -5.25
N LEU A 110 17.93 3.44 -5.93
CA LEU A 110 19.03 2.49 -6.18
C LEU A 110 20.13 3.11 -7.04
N ALA A 111 19.78 3.84 -8.10
CA ALA A 111 20.75 4.54 -8.95
C ALA A 111 21.50 5.64 -8.19
N GLN A 112 20.84 6.34 -7.27
CA GLN A 112 21.47 7.34 -6.40
C GLN A 112 22.47 6.68 -5.44
N LYS A 113 22.10 5.55 -4.82
CA LYS A 113 23.01 4.75 -3.99
C LYS A 113 24.27 4.31 -4.77
N GLN A 114 24.11 3.99 -6.03
CA GLN A 114 25.20 3.66 -6.97
C GLN A 114 25.99 4.87 -7.48
N LYS A 115 25.70 6.08 -6.97
CA LYS A 115 26.31 7.36 -7.43
C LYS A 115 26.06 7.68 -8.92
N ARG A 116 24.98 7.16 -9.49
CA ARG A 116 24.55 7.39 -10.87
C ARG A 116 23.52 8.52 -10.93
N GLY A 117 23.93 9.73 -10.51
CA GLY A 117 23.02 10.87 -10.26
C GLY A 117 22.12 11.23 -11.44
N ALA A 118 22.65 11.32 -12.67
CA ALA A 118 21.84 11.63 -13.86
C ALA A 118 20.78 10.56 -14.17
N VAL A 119 21.08 9.29 -13.91
CA VAL A 119 20.13 8.18 -14.07
C VAL A 119 19.07 8.24 -12.99
N ALA A 120 19.47 8.51 -11.75
CA ALA A 120 18.54 8.67 -10.62
C ALA A 120 17.54 9.81 -10.89
N GLN A 121 18.03 10.96 -11.36
CA GLN A 121 17.19 12.10 -11.71
C GLN A 121 16.13 11.73 -12.76
N ASN A 122 16.50 11.04 -13.83
CA ASN A 122 15.55 10.60 -14.85
C ASN A 122 14.43 9.70 -14.27
N TYR A 123 14.80 8.80 -13.37
CA TYR A 123 13.81 7.95 -12.69
C TYR A 123 12.91 8.74 -11.74
N PHE A 124 13.44 9.71 -10.99
CA PHE A 124 12.62 10.55 -10.12
C PHE A 124 11.65 11.42 -10.91
N GLU A 125 12.10 12.01 -12.01
CA GLU A 125 11.24 12.79 -12.92
C GLU A 125 10.13 11.91 -13.53
N LEU A 126 10.47 10.69 -13.97
CA LEU A 126 9.49 9.76 -14.51
C LEU A 126 8.49 9.32 -13.42
N ALA A 127 8.94 9.04 -12.20
CA ALA A 127 8.07 8.70 -11.09
C ALA A 127 7.08 9.83 -10.79
N LEU A 128 7.55 11.08 -10.82
CA LEU A 128 6.70 12.26 -10.63
C LEU A 128 5.72 12.50 -11.79
N GLN A 129 6.07 12.09 -13.03
CA GLN A 129 5.14 12.11 -14.16
C GLN A 129 4.04 11.06 -14.04
N LEU A 130 4.35 9.90 -13.47
CA LEU A 130 3.40 8.81 -13.24
C LEU A 130 2.46 9.09 -12.06
N ASP A 131 3.01 9.65 -10.99
CA ASP A 131 2.26 10.07 -9.80
C ASP A 131 2.73 11.47 -9.37
N GLY A 132 1.99 12.48 -9.81
CA GLY A 132 2.30 13.89 -9.56
C GLY A 132 2.24 14.29 -8.08
N ASP A 133 1.54 13.54 -7.24
CA ASP A 133 1.41 13.84 -5.80
C ASP A 133 2.32 12.96 -4.93
N TYR A 134 3.12 12.05 -5.51
CA TYR A 134 4.06 11.22 -4.76
C TYR A 134 5.20 12.05 -4.15
N LEU A 135 5.06 12.40 -2.88
CA LEU A 135 5.96 13.31 -2.17
C LEU A 135 7.43 12.90 -2.21
N PRO A 136 7.84 11.62 -2.02
CA PRO A 136 9.25 11.25 -2.07
C PRO A 136 9.91 11.58 -3.42
N ALA A 137 9.23 11.29 -4.54
CA ALA A 137 9.74 11.63 -5.87
C ALA A 137 9.82 13.15 -6.07
N ARG A 138 8.80 13.89 -5.62
CA ARG A 138 8.77 15.37 -5.68
C ARG A 138 9.93 15.98 -4.91
N VAL A 139 10.22 15.49 -3.73
CA VAL A 139 11.37 15.92 -2.91
C VAL A 139 12.69 15.58 -3.59
N ALA A 140 12.84 14.38 -4.15
CA ALA A 140 14.06 13.97 -4.85
C ALA A 140 14.34 14.86 -6.09
N VAL A 141 13.31 15.16 -6.88
CA VAL A 141 13.42 16.10 -8.03
C VAL A 141 13.76 17.51 -7.57
N ALA A 142 13.09 18.02 -6.50
CA ALA A 142 13.38 19.34 -5.96
C ALA A 142 14.82 19.45 -5.46
N ARG A 143 15.33 18.46 -4.74
CA ARG A 143 16.74 18.42 -4.30
C ARG A 143 17.71 18.38 -5.47
N SER A 144 17.45 17.56 -6.49
CA SER A 144 18.27 17.54 -7.70
C SER A 144 18.30 18.91 -8.41
N ARG A 145 17.16 19.63 -8.44
CA ARG A 145 17.12 21.01 -8.98
C ARG A 145 17.94 21.97 -8.13
N MET A 146 17.85 21.87 -6.78
CA MET A 146 18.66 22.68 -5.87
C MET A 146 20.17 22.44 -6.12
N ASP A 147 20.59 21.18 -6.24
CA ASP A 147 21.99 20.81 -6.49
C ASP A 147 22.50 21.37 -7.85
N ASN A 148 21.60 21.49 -8.83
CA ASN A 148 21.88 22.08 -10.13
C ASN A 148 21.69 23.62 -10.18
N GLY A 149 21.37 24.27 -9.03
CA GLY A 149 21.19 25.72 -8.94
C GLY A 149 19.80 26.24 -9.36
N ASP A 150 18.89 25.37 -9.79
CA ASP A 150 17.50 25.73 -10.15
C ASP A 150 16.62 25.84 -8.88
N LEU A 151 16.93 26.84 -8.04
CA LEU A 151 16.20 27.06 -6.80
C LEU A 151 14.74 27.50 -7.05
N GLU A 152 14.46 28.21 -8.15
CA GLU A 152 13.10 28.65 -8.45
C GLU A 152 12.23 27.49 -8.93
N GLY A 153 12.76 26.60 -9.77
CA GLY A 153 12.07 25.37 -10.17
C GLY A 153 11.81 24.43 -9.00
N ALA A 154 12.76 24.32 -8.06
CA ALA A 154 12.59 23.57 -6.83
C ALA A 154 11.48 24.18 -5.94
N ARG A 155 11.50 25.52 -5.77
CA ARG A 155 10.51 26.25 -5.00
C ARG A 155 9.08 26.03 -5.53
N LYS A 156 8.89 26.22 -6.84
CA LYS A 156 7.61 26.02 -7.49
C LYS A 156 7.06 24.61 -7.23
N LEU A 157 7.93 23.61 -7.42
CA LEU A 157 7.55 22.20 -7.26
C LEU A 157 7.08 21.87 -5.84
N ILE A 158 7.76 22.38 -4.81
CA ILE A 158 7.41 22.11 -3.41
C ILE A 158 6.24 22.99 -2.95
N ALA A 159 6.17 24.26 -3.38
CA ALA A 159 5.08 25.15 -3.05
C ALA A 159 3.71 24.66 -3.56
N GLU A 160 3.67 24.07 -4.78
CA GLU A 160 2.47 23.43 -5.31
C GLU A 160 1.98 22.28 -4.41
N HIS A 161 2.90 21.51 -3.82
CA HIS A 161 2.53 20.45 -2.88
C HIS A 161 2.04 21.02 -1.55
N VAL A 162 2.77 21.99 -0.99
CA VAL A 162 2.38 22.63 0.30
C VAL A 162 1.01 23.32 0.20
N ALA A 163 0.65 23.86 -0.96
CA ALA A 163 -0.67 24.45 -1.18
C ALA A 163 -1.81 23.43 -1.03
N LYS A 164 -1.57 22.16 -1.41
CA LYS A 164 -2.52 21.06 -1.27
C LYS A 164 -2.44 20.38 0.12
N HIS A 165 -1.23 20.32 0.70
CA HIS A 165 -0.91 19.60 1.93
C HIS A 165 -0.14 20.51 2.90
N PRO A 166 -0.80 21.52 3.52
CA PRO A 166 -0.14 22.53 4.34
C PRO A 166 0.31 22.01 5.73
N ASP A 167 -0.08 20.80 6.09
CA ASP A 167 0.12 20.15 7.39
C ASP A 167 1.35 19.24 7.46
N GLN A 168 2.22 19.27 6.44
CA GLN A 168 3.41 18.43 6.38
C GLN A 168 4.67 19.24 6.70
N ALA A 169 5.41 18.82 7.74
CA ALA A 169 6.59 19.54 8.24
C ALA A 169 7.77 19.52 7.26
N TYR A 170 8.03 18.37 6.62
CA TYR A 170 9.18 18.20 5.74
C TYR A 170 9.17 19.12 4.52
N PRO A 171 8.07 19.25 3.73
CA PRO A 171 7.98 20.19 2.62
C PRO A 171 8.13 21.66 3.07
N GLN A 172 7.63 22.00 4.26
CA GLN A 172 7.83 23.33 4.83
C GLN A 172 9.31 23.59 5.13
N ALA A 173 10.01 22.65 5.76
CA ALA A 173 11.43 22.79 6.02
C ALA A 173 12.23 22.90 4.72
N LEU A 174 11.87 22.15 3.67
CA LEU A 174 12.52 22.21 2.37
C LEU A 174 12.29 23.56 1.66
N LEU A 175 11.09 24.16 1.78
CA LEU A 175 10.86 25.55 1.31
C LEU A 175 11.74 26.55 2.06
N GLY A 176 11.95 26.34 3.35
CA GLY A 176 12.91 27.12 4.14
C GLY A 176 14.34 27.00 3.61
N ASP A 177 14.80 25.79 3.28
CA ASP A 177 16.13 25.54 2.71
C ASP A 177 16.30 26.26 1.35
N ILE A 178 15.27 26.17 0.50
CA ILE A 178 15.24 26.82 -0.81
C ILE A 178 15.26 28.36 -0.66
N ALA A 179 14.43 28.91 0.24
CA ALA A 179 14.36 30.35 0.48
C ALA A 179 15.70 30.90 1.02
N LEU A 180 16.36 30.14 1.91
CA LEU A 180 17.68 30.48 2.44
C LEU A 180 18.73 30.48 1.32
N GLY A 181 18.74 29.48 0.44
CA GLY A 181 19.57 29.42 -0.75
C GLY A 181 19.36 30.60 -1.70
N GLN A 182 18.11 31.10 -1.80
CA GLN A 182 17.74 32.28 -2.57
C GLN A 182 18.04 33.62 -1.83
N LYS A 183 18.65 33.57 -0.64
CA LYS A 183 18.90 34.72 0.23
C LYS A 183 17.64 35.45 0.71
N ARG A 184 16.51 34.76 0.73
CA ARG A 184 15.20 35.24 1.24
C ARG A 184 15.05 34.85 2.71
N SER A 185 15.92 35.40 3.56
CA SER A 185 16.06 34.96 4.95
C SER A 185 14.78 35.07 5.78
N ALA A 186 13.97 36.12 5.56
CA ALA A 186 12.70 36.29 6.29
C ALA A 186 11.66 35.21 5.90
N GLU A 187 11.59 34.85 4.60
CA GLU A 187 10.74 33.78 4.10
C GLU A 187 11.20 32.41 4.66
N ALA A 188 12.51 32.16 4.70
CA ALA A 188 13.09 30.97 5.30
C ALA A 188 12.71 30.82 6.78
N VAL A 189 12.78 31.90 7.56
CA VAL A 189 12.35 31.91 8.98
C VAL A 189 10.89 31.46 9.10
N THR A 190 10.00 32.01 8.29
CA THR A 190 8.56 31.65 8.32
C THR A 190 8.33 30.17 8.04
N HIS A 191 8.98 29.63 7.03
CA HIS A 191 8.84 28.21 6.67
C HIS A 191 9.43 27.27 7.74
N TYR A 192 10.58 27.58 8.31
CA TYR A 192 11.16 26.77 9.39
C TYR A 192 10.32 26.83 10.68
N GLN A 193 9.77 27.99 11.03
CA GLN A 193 8.85 28.11 12.16
C GLN A 193 7.62 27.23 11.94
N ARG A 194 7.04 27.29 10.73
CA ARG A 194 5.89 26.44 10.37
C ARG A 194 6.22 24.95 10.43
N ALA A 195 7.39 24.54 9.96
CA ALA A 195 7.85 23.16 10.09
C ALA A 195 7.94 22.70 11.55
N LEU A 196 8.46 23.54 12.43
CA LEU A 196 8.58 23.27 13.86
C LEU A 196 7.24 23.30 14.62
N GLU A 197 6.26 24.08 14.16
CA GLU A 197 4.89 24.03 14.68
C GLU A 197 4.22 22.69 14.34
N LEU A 198 4.46 22.17 13.14
CA LEU A 198 3.90 20.90 12.67
C LEU A 198 4.62 19.69 13.29
N GLU A 199 5.93 19.79 13.48
CA GLU A 199 6.76 18.72 14.04
C GLU A 199 7.79 19.29 15.02
N PRO A 200 7.40 19.55 16.28
CA PRO A 200 8.31 20.12 17.29
C PRO A 200 9.54 19.26 17.60
N SER A 201 9.48 17.96 17.30
CA SER A 201 10.58 17.00 17.47
C SER A 201 11.68 17.13 16.42
N ALA A 202 11.46 17.84 15.30
CA ALA A 202 12.41 18.04 14.22
C ALA A 202 13.52 19.02 14.60
N THR A 203 14.29 18.68 15.63
CA THR A 203 15.25 19.58 16.29
C THR A 203 16.38 20.08 15.38
N ARG A 204 16.66 19.41 14.27
CA ARG A 204 17.65 19.87 13.28
C ARG A 204 17.20 21.13 12.55
N VAL A 205 15.88 21.35 12.43
CA VAL A 205 15.32 22.57 11.83
C VAL A 205 15.70 23.82 12.62
N TYR A 206 15.90 23.70 13.95
CA TYR A 206 16.34 24.85 14.75
C TYR A 206 17.73 25.38 14.35
N ALA A 207 18.64 24.52 13.89
CA ALA A 207 19.95 24.97 13.40
C ALA A 207 19.78 25.83 12.12
N ARG A 208 18.93 25.38 11.18
CA ARG A 208 18.62 26.10 9.93
C ARG A 208 17.82 27.39 10.20
N LEU A 209 16.88 27.33 11.14
CA LEU A 209 16.16 28.51 11.62
C LEU A 209 17.12 29.56 12.19
N ALA A 210 18.10 29.14 13.01
CA ALA A 210 19.10 30.05 13.56
C ALA A 210 19.96 30.70 12.47
N GLU A 211 20.32 29.96 11.43
CA GLU A 211 21.04 30.50 10.27
C GLU A 211 20.21 31.54 9.52
N ALA A 212 18.94 31.24 9.25
CA ALA A 212 18.00 32.16 8.60
C ALA A 212 17.76 33.43 9.43
N GLN A 213 17.58 33.29 10.76
CA GLN A 213 17.42 34.43 11.70
C GLN A 213 18.66 35.31 11.75
N ALA A 214 19.86 34.72 11.75
CA ALA A 214 21.12 35.47 11.72
C ALA A 214 21.26 36.23 10.38
N ALA A 215 20.94 35.58 9.25
CA ALA A 215 20.94 36.21 7.93
C ALA A 215 19.87 37.31 7.78
N ALA A 216 18.79 37.24 8.55
CA ALA A 216 17.75 38.29 8.65
C ALA A 216 18.11 39.40 9.66
N GLY A 217 19.30 39.36 10.28
CA GLY A 217 19.77 40.38 11.25
C GLY A 217 19.29 40.17 12.68
N ASN A 218 18.60 39.06 12.99
CA ASN A 218 18.10 38.79 14.36
C ASN A 218 19.02 37.84 15.14
N ALA A 219 20.14 38.37 15.61
CA ALA A 219 21.16 37.60 16.33
C ALA A 219 20.64 36.99 17.66
N ALA A 220 19.75 37.68 18.37
CA ALA A 220 19.19 37.19 19.62
C ALA A 220 18.31 35.96 19.42
N ALA A 221 17.38 35.99 18.43
CA ALA A 221 16.58 34.84 18.08
C ALA A 221 17.43 33.68 17.56
N ALA A 222 18.45 33.96 16.76
CA ALA A 222 19.38 32.96 16.27
C ALA A 222 20.09 32.21 17.40
N ALA A 223 20.54 32.91 18.46
CA ALA A 223 21.14 32.28 19.63
C ALA A 223 20.17 31.35 20.37
N GLN A 224 18.91 31.79 20.56
CA GLN A 224 17.85 30.96 21.15
C GLN A 224 17.56 29.71 20.35
N SER A 225 17.48 29.83 19.03
CA SER A 225 17.24 28.68 18.13
C SER A 225 18.42 27.70 18.16
N ARG A 226 19.67 28.18 18.15
CA ARG A 226 20.86 27.32 18.29
C ARG A 226 20.86 26.50 19.58
N ALA A 227 20.39 27.07 20.67
CA ALA A 227 20.30 26.36 21.95
C ALA A 227 19.31 25.19 21.95
N LYS A 228 18.34 25.21 21.01
CA LYS A 228 17.33 24.14 20.81
C LYS A 228 17.70 23.15 19.71
N ALA A 229 18.79 23.40 18.98
CA ALA A 229 19.20 22.57 17.85
C ALA A 229 19.63 21.17 18.31
N GLY A 230 19.23 20.16 17.55
CA GLY A 230 19.52 18.74 17.78
C GLY A 230 19.64 17.96 16.46
N PRO A 231 19.79 16.65 16.51
CA PRO A 231 20.07 15.83 15.33
C PRO A 231 18.84 15.39 14.53
N VAL A 232 17.62 15.60 15.04
CA VAL A 232 16.39 15.02 14.48
C VAL A 232 15.91 15.84 13.29
N GLU A 233 15.86 15.23 12.10
CA GLU A 233 15.28 15.81 10.89
C GLU A 233 13.75 15.69 10.92
N PRO A 234 13.01 16.56 10.19
CA PRO A 234 11.59 16.34 9.95
C PRO A 234 11.38 15.07 9.11
N VAL A 235 10.22 14.44 9.35
CA VAL A 235 9.90 13.16 8.72
C VAL A 235 9.52 13.34 7.26
N LEU A 236 10.26 12.70 6.35
CA LEU A 236 9.79 12.39 5.00
C LEU A 236 9.27 10.95 5.00
N PRO A 237 7.97 10.69 4.82
CA PRO A 237 7.45 9.33 4.69
C PRO A 237 7.96 8.71 3.37
N ASP A 238 9.05 7.97 3.44
CA ASP A 238 9.67 7.32 2.28
C ASP A 238 9.97 5.84 2.57
N PRO A 239 8.93 4.97 2.55
CA PRO A 239 9.09 3.56 2.83
C PRO A 239 9.97 2.85 1.79
N ILE A 240 10.06 3.38 0.57
CA ILE A 240 10.87 2.81 -0.51
C ILE A 240 12.35 3.03 -0.24
N ALA A 241 12.77 4.28 0.04
CA ALA A 241 14.19 4.56 0.32
C ALA A 241 14.66 3.79 1.56
N TYR A 242 13.81 3.67 2.58
CA TYR A 242 14.11 2.88 3.77
C TYR A 242 14.30 1.39 3.44
N GLY A 243 13.39 0.78 2.69
CA GLY A 243 13.48 -0.62 2.29
C GLY A 243 14.71 -0.94 1.44
N LEU A 244 15.24 0.04 0.71
CA LEU A 244 16.46 -0.08 -0.11
C LEU A 244 17.77 0.21 0.66
N GLY A 245 17.69 0.42 1.98
CA GLY A 245 18.84 0.74 2.82
C GLY A 245 19.23 2.22 2.78
N GLY A 246 18.30 3.09 2.37
CA GLY A 246 18.43 4.55 2.45
C GLY A 246 18.21 5.09 3.86
N VAL A 247 18.77 6.26 4.16
CA VAL A 247 18.59 6.95 5.45
C VAL A 247 17.27 7.71 5.42
N GLY A 248 16.37 7.44 6.36
CA GLY A 248 15.25 8.33 6.61
C GLY A 248 13.86 7.73 6.71
N MET A 249 13.57 6.97 7.76
CA MET A 249 12.30 7.07 8.47
C MET A 249 12.57 7.31 9.95
N PRO A 250 12.01 8.35 10.56
CA PRO A 250 11.90 8.42 11.99
C PRO A 250 10.79 7.47 12.45
N ALA A 251 10.98 6.95 13.66
CA ALA A 251 9.98 6.17 14.37
C ALA A 251 8.62 6.88 14.37
N ALA A 252 7.55 6.06 14.28
CA ALA A 252 6.16 6.51 14.42
C ALA A 252 6.01 7.54 15.55
N ALA A 253 5.23 8.59 15.26
CA ALA A 253 4.93 9.66 16.19
C ALA A 253 4.38 9.12 17.52
N GLY A 254 5.17 9.23 18.56
CA GLY A 254 4.89 8.83 19.93
C GLY A 254 6.15 9.05 20.76
N GLY A 255 6.44 10.31 21.01
CA GLY A 255 7.50 10.89 21.81
C GLY A 255 8.35 9.98 22.66
N ARG A 256 9.50 9.59 22.15
CA ARG A 256 10.77 9.37 22.88
C ARG A 256 11.86 9.17 21.82
N THR A 257 12.96 9.94 21.90
CA THR A 257 14.20 9.59 21.19
C THR A 257 14.64 8.21 21.68
N PRO A 258 14.78 7.19 20.79
CA PRO A 258 15.27 5.90 21.22
C PRO A 258 16.72 6.05 21.70
N ALA A 259 17.02 5.57 22.91
CA ALA A 259 18.37 5.24 23.30
C ALA A 259 18.97 4.26 22.28
N ALA A 260 20.29 4.16 22.16
CA ALA A 260 20.93 3.27 21.17
C ALA A 260 20.42 1.81 21.22
N ASN A 261 19.87 1.38 22.36
CA ASN A 261 19.21 0.09 22.55
C ASN A 261 17.83 0.00 21.87
N ASP A 262 17.05 1.10 21.81
CA ASP A 262 15.72 1.12 21.19
C ASP A 262 15.78 0.93 19.67
N ALA A 263 16.83 1.44 19.02
CA ALA A 263 17.06 1.22 17.59
C ALA A 263 17.31 -0.28 17.27
N GLY A 264 17.91 -1.02 18.21
CA GLY A 264 18.11 -2.45 18.11
C GLY A 264 16.79 -3.23 18.21
N ALA A 265 15.97 -2.92 19.20
CA ALA A 265 14.67 -3.56 19.42
C ALA A 265 13.70 -3.27 18.27
N ALA A 266 13.64 -2.02 17.79
CA ALA A 266 12.79 -1.64 16.64
C ALA A 266 13.19 -2.39 15.36
N ARG A 267 14.49 -2.55 15.09
CA ARG A 267 14.98 -3.33 13.95
C ARG A 267 14.58 -4.82 14.07
N LEU A 268 14.75 -5.41 15.24
CA LEU A 268 14.37 -6.79 15.50
C LEU A 268 12.85 -7.00 15.35
N ALA A 269 12.03 -6.02 15.78
CA ALA A 269 10.58 -6.05 15.57
C ALA A 269 10.21 -6.00 14.09
N GLN A 270 10.90 -5.18 13.30
CA GLN A 270 10.68 -5.12 11.85
C GLN A 270 11.06 -6.44 11.17
N GLU A 271 12.22 -7.01 11.53
CA GLU A 271 12.63 -8.34 11.04
C GLU A 271 11.60 -9.41 11.40
N ALA A 272 11.05 -9.36 12.63
CA ALA A 272 9.98 -10.27 13.06
C ALA A 272 8.69 -10.08 12.25
N GLY A 273 8.32 -8.83 11.93
CA GLY A 273 7.17 -8.53 11.07
C GLY A 273 7.32 -9.13 9.67
N VAL A 274 8.50 -9.01 9.06
CA VAL A 274 8.81 -9.65 7.77
C VAL A 274 8.72 -11.17 7.86
N LEU A 275 9.26 -11.76 8.93
CA LEU A 275 9.21 -13.21 9.17
C LEU A 275 7.77 -13.70 9.41
N LEU A 276 6.93 -12.90 10.06
CA LEU A 276 5.50 -13.18 10.20
C LEU A 276 4.80 -13.25 8.84
N LEU A 277 5.02 -12.27 7.97
CA LEU A 277 4.48 -12.25 6.61
C LEU A 277 4.99 -13.45 5.78
N ALA A 278 6.24 -13.86 6.02
CA ALA A 278 6.84 -15.03 5.39
C ALA A 278 6.41 -16.36 6.05
N ARG A 279 5.50 -16.35 7.02
CA ARG A 279 5.03 -17.51 7.81
C ARG A 279 6.14 -18.28 8.56
N GLN A 280 7.20 -17.56 8.90
CA GLN A 280 8.37 -18.12 9.60
C GLN A 280 8.31 -17.81 11.08
N TYR A 281 7.32 -18.38 11.72
CA TYR A 281 6.96 -18.10 13.11
C TYR A 281 8.08 -18.33 14.10
N GLN A 282 8.91 -19.37 13.92
CA GLN A 282 10.07 -19.63 14.79
C GLN A 282 11.11 -18.50 14.70
N GLY A 283 11.43 -18.07 13.49
CA GLY A 283 12.33 -16.94 13.27
C GLY A 283 11.78 -15.64 13.84
N ALA A 284 10.47 -15.39 13.63
CA ALA A 284 9.80 -14.22 14.18
C ALA A 284 9.86 -14.20 15.72
N ARG A 285 9.59 -15.35 16.37
CA ARG A 285 9.73 -15.48 17.84
C ARG A 285 11.13 -15.14 18.32
N GLY A 286 12.16 -15.75 17.73
CA GLY A 286 13.54 -15.49 18.13
C GLY A 286 13.95 -14.03 17.99
N LYS A 287 13.43 -13.32 16.97
CA LYS A 287 13.66 -11.87 16.84
C LYS A 287 12.91 -11.07 17.91
N LEU A 288 11.69 -11.46 18.25
CA LEU A 288 10.90 -10.79 19.29
C LEU A 288 11.42 -11.07 20.69
N ASP A 289 11.92 -12.28 20.96
CA ASP A 289 12.59 -12.59 22.22
C ASP A 289 13.84 -11.72 22.41
N ALA A 290 14.63 -11.55 21.35
CA ALA A 290 15.80 -10.66 21.38
C ALA A 290 15.42 -9.17 21.50
N ALA A 291 14.28 -8.76 20.93
CA ALA A 291 13.77 -7.39 21.07
C ALA A 291 13.26 -7.12 22.49
N LEU A 292 12.46 -8.06 23.04
CA LEU A 292 11.92 -7.97 24.40
C LEU A 292 13.01 -8.09 25.49
N ALA A 293 14.14 -8.74 25.20
CA ALA A 293 15.29 -8.71 26.09
C ALA A 293 15.91 -7.29 26.24
N GLN A 294 15.71 -6.42 25.25
CA GLN A 294 16.16 -5.03 25.28
C GLN A 294 15.10 -4.09 25.88
N ASP A 295 13.80 -4.35 25.60
CA ASP A 295 12.66 -3.58 26.12
C ASP A 295 11.50 -4.53 26.47
N PRO A 296 11.48 -5.08 27.71
CA PRO A 296 10.53 -6.13 28.10
C PRO A 296 9.06 -5.70 28.13
N ASN A 297 8.78 -4.41 28.32
CA ASN A 297 7.42 -3.89 28.51
C ASN A 297 6.96 -3.01 27.35
N GLN A 298 7.52 -3.17 26.15
CA GLN A 298 7.09 -2.39 24.99
C GLN A 298 5.78 -2.97 24.41
N PRO A 299 4.65 -2.22 24.48
CA PRO A 299 3.35 -2.74 24.04
C PRO A 299 3.33 -3.22 22.59
N ALA A 300 4.05 -2.50 21.71
CA ALA A 300 4.10 -2.83 20.28
C ALA A 300 4.83 -4.16 20.00
N LEU A 301 5.90 -4.48 20.76
CA LEU A 301 6.61 -5.75 20.63
C LEU A 301 5.74 -6.92 21.11
N LEU A 302 5.10 -6.77 22.27
CA LEU A 302 4.19 -7.76 22.83
C LEU A 302 2.97 -7.99 21.91
N ALA A 303 2.42 -6.92 21.32
CA ALA A 303 1.35 -6.97 20.35
C ALA A 303 1.76 -7.72 19.08
N LEU A 304 2.95 -7.45 18.55
CA LEU A 304 3.47 -8.18 17.39
C LEU A 304 3.70 -9.66 17.73
N TYR A 305 4.19 -9.96 18.93
CA TYR A 305 4.37 -11.33 19.39
C TYR A 305 3.02 -12.07 19.47
N ALA A 306 2.00 -11.42 20.01
CA ALA A 306 0.64 -11.98 20.03
C ALA A 306 0.15 -12.33 18.63
N ARG A 307 0.41 -11.49 17.62
CA ARG A 307 0.06 -11.75 16.21
C ARG A 307 0.83 -12.93 15.63
N VAL A 308 2.12 -13.08 15.96
CA VAL A 308 2.94 -14.24 15.54
C VAL A 308 2.39 -15.54 16.14
N GLU A 309 2.03 -15.53 17.43
CA GLU A 309 1.44 -16.70 18.10
C GLU A 309 0.07 -17.05 17.51
N ALA A 310 -0.77 -16.05 17.26
CA ALA A 310 -2.09 -16.24 16.64
C ALA A 310 -1.96 -16.86 15.23
N ALA A 311 -1.13 -16.30 14.38
CA ALA A 311 -0.91 -16.78 13.01
C ALA A 311 -0.34 -18.21 12.99
N SER A 312 0.53 -18.56 13.94
CA SER A 312 1.10 -19.91 14.07
C SER A 312 0.13 -20.95 14.68
N GLY A 313 -1.05 -20.52 15.14
CA GLY A 313 -2.05 -21.39 15.77
C GLY A 313 -1.90 -21.56 17.28
N ASN A 314 -0.97 -20.88 17.93
CA ASN A 314 -0.79 -20.90 19.38
C ASN A 314 -1.74 -19.93 20.07
N ILE A 315 -3.03 -20.15 19.96
CA ILE A 315 -4.06 -19.19 20.41
C ILE A 315 -3.95 -18.88 21.92
N ALA A 316 -3.60 -19.84 22.76
CA ALA A 316 -3.41 -19.60 24.19
C ALA A 316 -2.26 -18.62 24.45
N ALA A 317 -1.10 -18.82 23.81
CA ALA A 317 0.04 -17.91 23.91
C ALA A 317 -0.28 -16.53 23.32
N ALA A 318 -1.02 -16.48 22.20
CA ALA A 318 -1.47 -15.25 21.59
C ALA A 318 -2.32 -14.40 22.55
N LYS A 319 -3.29 -15.02 23.25
CA LYS A 319 -4.12 -14.34 24.25
C LYS A 319 -3.29 -13.82 25.42
N THR A 320 -2.31 -14.62 25.90
CA THR A 320 -1.42 -14.20 27.00
C THR A 320 -0.59 -12.99 26.57
N ARG A 321 0.10 -13.05 25.42
CA ARG A 321 0.92 -11.96 24.92
C ARG A 321 0.12 -10.70 24.62
N ALA A 322 -1.10 -10.84 24.10
CA ALA A 322 -1.99 -9.72 23.88
C ALA A 322 -2.45 -9.05 25.18
N ALA A 323 -2.74 -9.84 26.22
CA ALA A 323 -3.07 -9.31 27.55
C ALA A 323 -1.86 -8.57 28.16
N GLU A 324 -0.65 -9.10 28.04
CA GLU A 324 0.60 -8.44 28.44
C GLU A 324 0.79 -7.12 27.69
N ALA A 325 0.51 -7.08 26.37
CA ALA A 325 0.60 -5.87 25.56
C ALA A 325 -0.35 -4.77 26.04
N VAL A 326 -1.60 -5.12 26.35
CA VAL A 326 -2.59 -4.18 26.89
C VAL A 326 -2.22 -3.74 28.30
N ALA A 327 -1.71 -4.64 29.15
CA ALA A 327 -1.24 -4.29 30.50
C ALA A 327 -0.05 -3.31 30.47
N ALA A 328 0.85 -3.48 29.51
CA ALA A 328 2.02 -2.61 29.30
C ALA A 328 1.66 -1.24 28.69
N GLY A 329 0.54 -1.16 27.92
CA GLY A 329 0.10 0.10 27.32
C GLY A 329 -1.43 0.07 27.10
N ARG A 330 -2.20 0.52 28.09
CA ARG A 330 -3.66 0.59 28.02
C ARG A 330 -4.19 1.57 26.99
N ASP A 331 -3.40 2.54 26.59
CA ASP A 331 -3.65 3.55 25.57
C ASP A 331 -3.08 3.16 24.19
N SER A 332 -2.57 1.93 24.06
CA SER A 332 -2.03 1.44 22.79
C SER A 332 -3.10 0.81 21.91
N ALA A 333 -3.52 1.50 20.87
CA ALA A 333 -4.47 0.98 19.88
C ALA A 333 -3.99 -0.35 19.25
N VAL A 334 -2.68 -0.51 19.02
CA VAL A 334 -2.08 -1.72 18.44
C VAL A 334 -2.15 -2.91 19.43
N ALA A 335 -2.04 -2.67 20.73
CA ALA A 335 -2.19 -3.71 21.74
C ALA A 335 -3.63 -4.23 21.76
N HIS A 336 -4.63 -3.35 21.77
CA HIS A 336 -6.05 -3.72 21.69
C HIS A 336 -6.40 -4.40 20.36
N LEU A 337 -5.84 -3.93 19.24
CA LEU A 337 -5.99 -4.62 17.95
C LEU A 337 -5.49 -6.06 18.02
N SER A 338 -4.31 -6.29 18.57
CA SER A 338 -3.73 -7.64 18.71
C SER A 338 -4.50 -8.51 19.66
N GLN A 339 -5.09 -7.93 20.72
CA GLN A 339 -6.00 -8.61 21.63
C GLN A 339 -7.28 -9.06 20.89
N GLY A 340 -7.87 -8.20 20.07
CA GLY A 340 -9.01 -8.53 19.23
C GLY A 340 -8.71 -9.69 18.27
N VAL A 341 -7.56 -9.67 17.60
CA VAL A 341 -7.11 -10.77 16.71
C VAL A 341 -6.98 -12.09 17.47
N ALA A 342 -6.32 -12.10 18.62
CA ALA A 342 -6.13 -13.31 19.42
C ALA A 342 -7.49 -13.88 19.96
N LEU A 343 -8.42 -13.00 20.32
CA LEU A 343 -9.75 -13.38 20.78
C LEU A 343 -10.61 -13.94 19.63
N GLU A 344 -10.60 -13.28 18.45
CA GLU A 344 -11.34 -13.74 17.28
C GLU A 344 -10.86 -15.10 16.79
N MET A 345 -9.55 -15.31 16.68
CA MET A 345 -8.97 -16.61 16.35
C MET A 345 -9.26 -17.67 17.42
N GLY A 346 -9.49 -17.25 18.66
CA GLY A 346 -9.93 -18.10 19.76
C GLY A 346 -11.46 -18.28 19.86
N ASN A 347 -12.21 -17.89 18.84
CA ASN A 347 -13.68 -17.96 18.76
C ASN A 347 -14.43 -17.13 19.81
N ASP A 348 -13.82 -16.10 20.36
CA ASP A 348 -14.47 -15.13 21.26
C ASP A 348 -14.79 -13.84 20.45
N ASP A 349 -15.86 -13.88 19.65
CA ASP A 349 -16.29 -12.76 18.83
C ASP A 349 -16.72 -11.55 19.67
N ALA A 350 -17.31 -11.78 20.84
CA ALA A 350 -17.77 -10.70 21.72
C ALA A 350 -16.58 -9.97 22.36
N GLY A 351 -15.56 -10.71 22.80
CA GLY A 351 -14.32 -10.16 23.30
C GLY A 351 -13.53 -9.44 22.19
N ALA A 352 -13.43 -10.05 21.00
CA ALA A 352 -12.77 -9.46 19.85
C ALA A 352 -13.40 -8.13 19.45
N ARG A 353 -14.74 -8.08 19.41
CA ARG A 353 -15.46 -6.85 19.10
C ARG A 353 -15.09 -5.72 20.06
N ARG A 354 -15.15 -5.95 21.38
CA ARG A 354 -14.78 -4.92 22.37
C ARG A 354 -13.35 -4.45 22.20
N ALA A 355 -12.42 -5.38 21.95
CA ALA A 355 -11.02 -5.02 21.77
C ALA A 355 -10.79 -4.20 20.48
N TYR A 356 -11.47 -4.51 19.37
CA TYR A 356 -11.42 -3.72 18.17
C TYR A 356 -12.09 -2.34 18.32
N GLU A 357 -13.22 -2.26 19.03
CA GLU A 357 -13.89 -0.99 19.36
C GLU A 357 -12.96 -0.08 20.17
N GLU A 358 -12.26 -0.63 21.17
CA GLU A 358 -11.26 0.11 21.94
C GLU A 358 -10.07 0.57 21.08
N ALA A 359 -9.54 -0.30 20.22
CA ALA A 359 -8.49 0.06 19.29
C ALA A 359 -8.91 1.23 18.36
N VAL A 360 -10.15 1.22 17.85
CA VAL A 360 -10.71 2.29 17.02
C VAL A 360 -10.97 3.57 17.82
N ALA A 361 -11.33 3.46 19.11
CA ALA A 361 -11.51 4.61 19.98
C ALA A 361 -10.18 5.32 20.26
N LEU A 362 -9.12 4.55 20.51
CA LEU A 362 -7.77 5.06 20.75
C LEU A 362 -7.10 5.63 19.49
N ASP A 363 -7.27 4.95 18.35
CA ASP A 363 -6.82 5.45 17.05
C ASP A 363 -7.93 5.32 16.00
N PRO A 364 -8.71 6.41 15.80
CA PRO A 364 -9.80 6.41 14.82
C PRO A 364 -9.34 6.22 13.36
N LYS A 365 -8.06 6.32 13.07
CA LYS A 365 -7.50 6.12 11.73
C LYS A 365 -6.83 4.75 11.54
N LEU A 366 -6.80 3.90 12.57
CA LEU A 366 -6.19 2.57 12.47
C LEU A 366 -6.99 1.67 11.52
N ALA A 367 -6.54 1.60 10.26
CA ALA A 367 -7.24 0.92 9.17
C ALA A 367 -7.49 -0.56 9.45
N ASP A 368 -6.50 -1.27 10.02
CA ASP A 368 -6.61 -2.69 10.37
C ASP A 368 -7.73 -2.93 11.39
N ALA A 369 -7.80 -2.11 12.46
CA ALA A 369 -8.83 -2.26 13.48
C ALA A 369 -10.23 -2.01 12.92
N ARG A 370 -10.38 -0.97 12.07
CA ARG A 370 -11.64 -0.69 11.39
C ARG A 370 -12.05 -1.80 10.43
N SER A 371 -11.11 -2.33 9.66
CA SER A 371 -11.38 -3.42 8.72
C SER A 371 -11.84 -4.69 9.43
N LEU A 372 -11.13 -5.10 10.48
CA LEU A 372 -11.46 -6.30 11.26
C LEU A 372 -12.77 -6.14 12.04
N LEU A 373 -13.01 -4.97 12.64
CA LEU A 373 -14.29 -4.66 13.26
C LEU A 373 -15.44 -4.71 12.24
N GLY A 374 -15.22 -4.12 11.05
CA GLY A 374 -16.17 -4.18 9.94
C GLY A 374 -16.45 -5.62 9.49
N ASP A 375 -15.42 -6.46 9.35
CA ASP A 375 -15.57 -7.88 8.99
C ASP A 375 -16.41 -8.65 10.04
N LEU A 376 -16.13 -8.42 11.31
CA LEU A 376 -16.89 -9.04 12.41
C LEU A 376 -18.34 -8.58 12.45
N LEU A 377 -18.59 -7.28 12.27
CA LEU A 377 -19.94 -6.70 12.20
C LEU A 377 -20.71 -7.24 10.99
N LEU A 378 -20.07 -7.35 9.82
CA LEU A 378 -20.71 -7.88 8.61
C LEU A 378 -21.07 -9.37 8.76
N ARG A 379 -20.19 -10.18 9.35
CA ARG A 379 -20.50 -11.59 9.69
C ARG A 379 -21.68 -11.72 10.65
N SER A 380 -21.83 -10.77 11.59
CA SER A 380 -22.93 -10.75 12.55
C SER A 380 -24.23 -10.10 12.02
N GLY A 381 -24.28 -9.80 10.69
CA GLY A 381 -25.45 -9.22 10.05
C GLY A 381 -25.63 -7.72 10.27
N GLN A 382 -24.65 -7.02 10.87
CA GLN A 382 -24.69 -5.58 11.13
C GLN A 382 -24.05 -4.79 9.98
N ALA A 383 -24.60 -4.95 8.77
CA ALA A 383 -24.04 -4.45 7.53
C ALA A 383 -23.85 -2.92 7.51
N ASP A 384 -24.79 -2.15 8.05
CA ASP A 384 -24.70 -0.68 8.11
C ASP A 384 -23.54 -0.20 9.00
N ALA A 385 -23.37 -0.84 10.15
CA ALA A 385 -22.26 -0.54 11.05
C ALA A 385 -20.92 -0.90 10.39
N ALA A 386 -20.84 -2.07 9.72
CA ALA A 386 -19.66 -2.47 8.96
C ALA A 386 -19.30 -1.44 7.87
N ALA A 387 -20.29 -0.99 7.08
CA ALA A 387 -20.08 0.01 6.05
C ALA A 387 -19.50 1.33 6.59
N THR A 388 -19.89 1.74 7.80
CA THR A 388 -19.36 2.94 8.45
C THR A 388 -17.85 2.81 8.70
N HIS A 389 -17.38 1.65 9.15
CA HIS A 389 -15.96 1.40 9.38
C HIS A 389 -15.18 1.32 8.07
N TYR A 390 -15.66 0.55 7.08
CA TYR A 390 -14.98 0.42 5.78
C TYR A 390 -14.90 1.74 5.02
N ARG A 391 -15.92 2.62 5.12
CA ARG A 391 -15.88 3.95 4.48
C ARG A 391 -14.71 4.77 4.97
N VAL A 392 -14.41 4.77 6.27
CA VAL A 392 -13.25 5.49 6.81
C VAL A 392 -11.94 4.92 6.26
N VAL A 393 -11.83 3.59 6.10
CA VAL A 393 -10.63 2.96 5.52
C VAL A 393 -10.47 3.34 4.05
N VAL A 394 -11.56 3.30 3.27
CA VAL A 394 -11.57 3.71 1.86
C VAL A 394 -11.15 5.18 1.69
N GLN A 395 -11.59 6.07 2.59
CA GLN A 395 -11.22 7.49 2.54
C GLN A 395 -9.74 7.76 2.80
N GLN A 396 -9.03 6.84 3.46
CA GLN A 396 -7.58 6.94 3.67
C GLN A 396 -6.79 6.54 2.42
N ASP A 397 -7.31 5.57 1.65
CA ASP A 397 -6.70 5.12 0.39
C ASP A 397 -7.80 4.73 -0.61
N LEU A 398 -8.09 5.64 -1.52
CA LEU A 398 -9.09 5.43 -2.58
C LEU A 398 -8.66 4.39 -3.62
N THR A 399 -7.40 3.97 -3.60
CA THR A 399 -6.84 2.98 -4.54
C THR A 399 -6.87 1.56 -3.97
N ALA A 400 -7.10 1.41 -2.67
CA ALA A 400 -7.10 0.12 -2.00
C ALA A 400 -8.31 -0.74 -2.40
N VAL A 401 -8.05 -1.85 -3.08
CA VAL A 401 -9.07 -2.73 -3.67
C VAL A 401 -9.94 -3.39 -2.61
N GLU A 402 -9.31 -3.99 -1.58
CA GLU A 402 -10.03 -4.78 -0.58
C GLU A 402 -11.01 -3.96 0.27
N PRO A 403 -10.66 -2.77 0.81
CA PRO A 403 -11.60 -1.91 1.52
C PRO A 403 -12.81 -1.51 0.69
N TRP A 404 -12.63 -1.20 -0.61
CA TRP A 404 -13.74 -0.93 -1.52
C TRP A 404 -14.66 -2.13 -1.70
N MET A 405 -14.10 -3.32 -1.90
CA MET A 405 -14.88 -4.55 -2.02
C MET A 405 -15.71 -4.80 -0.76
N ARG A 406 -15.13 -4.62 0.43
CA ARG A 406 -15.80 -4.75 1.72
C ARG A 406 -16.93 -3.71 1.88
N LEU A 407 -16.66 -2.45 1.55
CA LEU A 407 -17.65 -1.37 1.63
C LEU A 407 -18.86 -1.66 0.72
N VAL A 408 -18.60 -1.98 -0.54
CA VAL A 408 -19.67 -2.34 -1.50
C VAL A 408 -20.43 -3.57 -1.03
N GLY A 409 -19.73 -4.59 -0.54
CA GLY A 409 -20.35 -5.80 0.01
C GLY A 409 -21.29 -5.49 1.18
N ALA A 410 -20.84 -4.67 2.12
CA ALA A 410 -21.65 -4.25 3.27
C ALA A 410 -22.88 -3.44 2.86
N TYR A 411 -22.74 -2.50 1.91
CA TYR A 411 -23.90 -1.76 1.39
C TYR A 411 -24.93 -2.66 0.70
N VAL A 412 -24.46 -3.63 -0.09
CA VAL A 412 -25.35 -4.55 -0.79
C VAL A 412 -26.08 -5.48 0.19
N GLU A 413 -25.38 -6.02 1.19
CA GLU A 413 -26.00 -6.83 2.27
C GLU A 413 -26.98 -6.01 3.11
N GLY A 414 -26.72 -4.73 3.34
CA GLY A 414 -27.63 -3.79 4.02
C GLY A 414 -28.78 -3.28 3.14
N GLY A 415 -28.92 -3.74 1.88
CA GLY A 415 -29.94 -3.28 0.94
C GLY A 415 -29.72 -1.85 0.44
N ARG A 416 -28.52 -1.29 0.60
CA ARG A 416 -28.18 0.11 0.29
C ARG A 416 -27.31 0.24 -0.98
N CYS A 417 -27.57 -0.54 -2.00
CA CYS A 417 -26.79 -0.49 -3.25
C CYS A 417 -26.73 0.91 -3.89
N ALA A 418 -27.75 1.76 -3.67
CA ALA A 418 -27.74 3.14 -4.14
C ALA A 418 -26.66 3.99 -3.46
N MET A 419 -26.33 3.72 -2.18
CA MET A 419 -25.22 4.40 -1.49
C MET A 419 -23.87 3.95 -2.05
N ALA A 420 -23.71 2.65 -2.30
CA ALA A 420 -22.51 2.14 -2.96
C ALA A 420 -22.28 2.79 -4.32
N LEU A 421 -23.36 2.91 -5.13
CA LEU A 421 -23.29 3.54 -6.45
C LEU A 421 -22.92 5.02 -6.36
N ARG A 422 -23.46 5.73 -5.37
CA ARG A 422 -23.10 7.13 -5.11
C ARG A 422 -21.64 7.30 -4.73
N ASP A 423 -21.17 6.58 -3.68
CA ASP A 423 -19.78 6.69 -3.21
C ASP A 423 -18.77 6.38 -4.34
N VAL A 424 -19.06 5.38 -5.16
CA VAL A 424 -18.26 5.01 -6.34
C VAL A 424 -18.30 6.11 -7.42
N SER A 425 -19.48 6.71 -7.66
CA SER A 425 -19.64 7.78 -8.66
C SER A 425 -18.91 9.05 -8.21
N ASP A 426 -18.94 9.39 -6.93
CA ASP A 426 -18.26 10.57 -6.37
C ASP A 426 -16.74 10.45 -6.55
N VAL A 427 -16.17 9.27 -6.34
CA VAL A 427 -14.75 9.03 -6.60
C VAL A 427 -14.42 9.13 -8.09
N LEU A 428 -15.25 8.56 -8.97
CA LEU A 428 -15.04 8.66 -10.41
C LEU A 428 -15.17 10.09 -10.95
N ALA A 429 -15.93 10.95 -10.29
CA ALA A 429 -16.01 12.36 -10.63
C ALA A 429 -14.69 13.10 -10.35
N SER A 430 -13.93 12.66 -9.35
CA SER A 430 -12.61 13.22 -9.00
C SER A 430 -11.44 12.50 -9.67
N ASP A 431 -11.56 11.18 -9.90
CA ASP A 431 -10.56 10.32 -10.56
C ASP A 431 -11.22 9.38 -11.57
N ALA A 432 -11.52 9.90 -12.75
CA ALA A 432 -12.09 9.12 -13.85
C ALA A 432 -11.15 8.02 -14.39
N GLY A 433 -9.87 8.05 -14.00
CA GLY A 433 -8.85 7.08 -14.41
C GLY A 433 -8.79 5.82 -13.54
N ASN A 434 -9.44 5.82 -12.38
CA ASN A 434 -9.42 4.68 -11.46
C ASN A 434 -10.18 3.47 -12.03
N ARG A 435 -9.43 2.58 -12.68
CA ARG A 435 -10.00 1.42 -13.38
C ARG A 435 -10.76 0.47 -12.46
N PHE A 436 -10.30 0.31 -11.23
CA PHE A 436 -10.94 -0.58 -10.27
C PHE A 436 -12.29 -0.01 -9.82
N VAL A 437 -12.31 1.26 -9.42
CA VAL A 437 -13.55 1.96 -9.04
C VAL A 437 -14.53 2.02 -10.23
N LEU A 438 -14.01 2.22 -11.44
CA LEU A 438 -14.81 2.16 -12.67
C LEU A 438 -15.45 0.78 -12.90
N GLN A 439 -14.72 -0.31 -12.60
CA GLN A 439 -15.27 -1.67 -12.66
C GLN A 439 -16.39 -1.88 -11.62
N LEU A 440 -16.21 -1.34 -10.38
CA LEU A 440 -17.25 -1.35 -9.35
C LEU A 440 -18.50 -0.61 -9.82
N PHE A 441 -18.32 0.58 -10.41
CA PHE A 441 -19.41 1.35 -11.00
C PHE A 441 -20.19 0.52 -12.04
N VAL A 442 -19.46 -0.09 -12.99
CA VAL A 442 -20.09 -0.92 -14.04
C VAL A 442 -20.94 -2.03 -13.43
N ARG A 443 -20.42 -2.75 -12.45
CA ARG A 443 -21.15 -3.83 -11.76
C ARG A 443 -22.37 -3.32 -11.00
N LEU A 444 -22.20 -2.26 -10.20
CA LEU A 444 -23.26 -1.67 -9.38
C LEU A 444 -24.37 -1.08 -10.25
N ALA A 445 -24.04 -0.26 -11.23
CA ALA A 445 -25.03 0.37 -12.11
C ALA A 445 -25.79 -0.66 -12.96
N SER A 446 -25.18 -1.84 -13.21
CA SER A 446 -25.83 -2.93 -13.94
C SER A 446 -26.79 -3.76 -13.08
N THR A 447 -26.53 -3.91 -11.78
CA THR A 447 -27.25 -4.85 -10.92
C THR A 447 -28.11 -4.18 -9.84
N CYS A 448 -27.79 -2.94 -9.46
CA CYS A 448 -28.57 -2.19 -8.50
C CYS A 448 -29.92 -1.76 -9.09
N ARG A 449 -31.02 -2.13 -8.43
CA ARG A 449 -32.38 -1.76 -8.89
C ARG A 449 -32.61 -0.26 -8.90
N ALA A 450 -31.95 0.48 -8.02
CA ALA A 450 -32.04 1.93 -7.91
C ALA A 450 -31.23 2.69 -8.97
N ALA A 451 -30.42 1.99 -9.79
CA ALA A 451 -29.64 2.64 -10.85
C ALA A 451 -30.57 3.25 -11.92
N SER A 452 -30.30 4.48 -12.29
CA SER A 452 -31.00 5.21 -13.35
C SER A 452 -30.67 4.64 -14.75
N ALA A 453 -31.49 4.99 -15.72
CA ALA A 453 -31.21 4.64 -17.13
C ALA A 453 -29.89 5.26 -17.62
N ALA A 454 -29.55 6.48 -17.16
CA ALA A 454 -28.29 7.15 -17.49
C ALA A 454 -27.08 6.41 -16.93
N GLU A 455 -27.13 5.95 -15.66
CA GLU A 455 -26.08 5.17 -15.03
C GLU A 455 -25.89 3.80 -15.72
N ARG A 456 -26.99 3.12 -16.10
CA ARG A 456 -26.90 1.86 -16.86
C ARG A 456 -26.28 2.06 -18.24
N LYS A 457 -26.63 3.15 -18.93
CA LYS A 457 -25.99 3.51 -20.20
C LYS A 457 -24.51 3.82 -20.01
N GLY A 458 -24.15 4.60 -18.98
CA GLY A 458 -22.76 4.85 -18.61
C GLY A 458 -21.99 3.56 -18.29
N ALA A 459 -22.61 2.63 -17.57
CA ALA A 459 -22.02 1.31 -17.31
C ALA A 459 -21.72 0.53 -18.60
N LEU A 460 -22.59 0.59 -19.60
CA LEU A 460 -22.36 -0.04 -20.91
C LEU A 460 -21.14 0.55 -21.62
N GLU A 461 -21.03 1.87 -21.65
CA GLU A 461 -19.93 2.58 -22.30
C GLU A 461 -18.59 2.32 -21.58
N HIS A 462 -18.59 2.44 -20.25
CA HIS A 462 -17.41 2.20 -19.42
C HIS A 462 -16.98 0.73 -19.43
N GLY A 463 -17.93 -0.20 -19.32
CA GLY A 463 -17.67 -1.64 -19.37
C GLY A 463 -17.06 -2.06 -20.70
N GLY A 464 -17.58 -1.54 -21.82
CA GLY A 464 -17.01 -1.77 -23.14
C GLY A 464 -15.57 -1.27 -23.27
N ARG A 465 -15.27 -0.06 -22.75
CA ARG A 465 -13.91 0.49 -22.74
C ARG A 465 -12.96 -0.33 -21.86
N LEU A 466 -13.37 -0.70 -20.64
CA LEU A 466 -12.56 -1.54 -19.74
C LEU A 466 -12.24 -2.89 -20.37
N TYR A 467 -13.23 -3.53 -20.99
CA TYR A 467 -13.04 -4.83 -21.63
C TYR A 467 -12.15 -4.74 -22.87
N ALA A 468 -12.29 -3.68 -23.68
CA ALA A 468 -11.42 -3.43 -24.81
C ALA A 468 -9.96 -3.18 -24.42
N GLN A 469 -9.73 -2.48 -23.29
CA GLN A 469 -8.38 -2.20 -22.78
C GLN A 469 -7.73 -3.44 -22.15
N ALA A 470 -8.51 -4.29 -21.47
CA ALA A 470 -8.03 -5.48 -20.81
C ALA A 470 -9.11 -6.56 -20.81
N ALA A 471 -9.05 -7.47 -21.79
CA ALA A 471 -9.98 -8.58 -21.97
C ALA A 471 -9.73 -9.71 -20.97
N ASN A 472 -9.79 -9.39 -19.67
CA ASN A 472 -9.74 -10.37 -18.58
C ASN A 472 -11.15 -10.84 -18.19
N ALA A 473 -11.22 -11.91 -17.39
CA ALA A 473 -12.50 -12.50 -16.99
C ALA A 473 -13.38 -11.53 -16.17
N GLN A 474 -12.79 -10.74 -15.28
CA GLN A 474 -13.52 -9.81 -14.41
C GLN A 474 -14.14 -8.65 -15.20
N ASN A 475 -13.38 -8.05 -16.13
CA ASN A 475 -13.89 -7.00 -17.01
C ASN A 475 -14.94 -7.56 -18.00
N GLY A 476 -14.73 -8.78 -18.49
CA GLY A 476 -15.70 -9.46 -19.36
C GLY A 476 -17.04 -9.70 -18.67
N GLU A 477 -17.02 -10.19 -17.43
CA GLU A 477 -18.25 -10.38 -16.64
C GLU A 477 -18.92 -9.03 -16.32
N ALA A 478 -18.17 -8.00 -15.90
CA ALA A 478 -18.73 -6.68 -15.65
C ALA A 478 -19.40 -6.10 -16.91
N TYR A 479 -18.76 -6.25 -18.07
CA TYR A 479 -19.33 -5.81 -19.35
C TYR A 479 -20.55 -6.64 -19.77
N ALA A 480 -20.55 -7.95 -19.53
CA ALA A 480 -21.72 -8.80 -19.78
C ALA A 480 -22.93 -8.37 -18.94
N LEU A 481 -22.73 -8.03 -17.66
CA LEU A 481 -23.79 -7.47 -16.81
C LEU A 481 -24.33 -6.15 -17.38
N ALA A 482 -23.44 -5.26 -17.84
CA ALA A 482 -23.83 -3.97 -18.42
C ALA A 482 -24.58 -4.11 -19.75
N LEU A 483 -24.20 -5.06 -20.59
CA LEU A 483 -24.93 -5.41 -21.82
C LEU A 483 -26.36 -5.89 -21.49
N ALA A 484 -26.48 -6.80 -20.53
CA ALA A 484 -27.78 -7.34 -20.11
C ALA A 484 -28.67 -6.25 -19.48
N ALA A 485 -28.11 -5.36 -18.65
CA ALA A 485 -28.82 -4.23 -18.03
C ALA A 485 -29.37 -3.23 -19.06
N ASN A 486 -28.84 -3.24 -20.28
CA ASN A 486 -29.28 -2.44 -21.44
C ASN A 486 -30.04 -3.28 -22.47
N GLY A 487 -30.52 -4.46 -22.12
CA GLY A 487 -31.36 -5.33 -22.98
C GLY A 487 -30.61 -6.12 -24.05
N LYS A 488 -29.26 -6.05 -24.09
CA LYS A 488 -28.43 -6.73 -25.11
C LYS A 488 -28.05 -8.15 -24.65
N TRP A 489 -29.06 -9.00 -24.47
CA TRP A 489 -28.90 -10.32 -23.83
C TRP A 489 -27.97 -11.27 -24.59
N ASP A 490 -28.08 -11.33 -25.94
CA ASP A 490 -27.26 -12.23 -26.75
C ASP A 490 -25.78 -11.85 -26.71
N GLU A 491 -25.48 -10.54 -26.73
CA GLU A 491 -24.13 -10.02 -26.59
C GLU A 491 -23.60 -10.30 -25.16
N ALA A 492 -24.46 -10.16 -24.15
CA ALA A 492 -24.10 -10.44 -22.74
C ALA A 492 -23.70 -11.91 -22.55
N VAL A 493 -24.49 -12.86 -23.10
CA VAL A 493 -24.18 -14.29 -23.01
C VAL A 493 -22.84 -14.61 -23.70
N LYS A 494 -22.63 -14.09 -24.93
CA LYS A 494 -21.36 -14.29 -25.65
C LYS A 494 -20.16 -13.72 -24.88
N THR A 495 -20.30 -12.53 -24.28
CA THR A 495 -19.25 -11.88 -23.51
C THR A 495 -18.94 -12.65 -22.24
N GLN A 496 -19.97 -13.17 -21.54
CA GLN A 496 -19.78 -14.01 -20.35
C GLN A 496 -19.07 -15.33 -20.69
N GLN A 497 -19.42 -15.96 -21.80
CA GLN A 497 -18.74 -17.16 -22.29
C GLN A 497 -17.26 -16.89 -22.62
N ALA A 498 -16.96 -15.73 -23.24
CA ALA A 498 -15.59 -15.31 -23.51
C ALA A 498 -14.80 -15.09 -22.20
N ALA A 499 -15.42 -14.46 -21.18
CA ALA A 499 -14.81 -14.30 -19.86
C ALA A 499 -14.47 -15.66 -19.20
N MET A 500 -15.38 -16.63 -19.30
CA MET A 500 -15.15 -17.99 -18.80
C MET A 500 -14.02 -18.70 -19.57
N PHE A 501 -13.95 -18.50 -20.88
CA PHE A 501 -12.86 -19.05 -21.69
C PHE A 501 -11.48 -18.54 -21.24
N VAL A 502 -11.37 -17.26 -20.87
CA VAL A 502 -10.13 -16.69 -20.30
C VAL A 502 -9.72 -17.44 -19.02
N LEU A 503 -10.66 -17.75 -18.13
CA LEU A 503 -10.36 -18.52 -16.91
C LEU A 503 -9.85 -19.93 -17.24
N VAL A 504 -10.49 -20.61 -18.19
CA VAL A 504 -10.07 -21.95 -18.61
C VAL A 504 -8.68 -21.93 -19.22
N ARG A 505 -8.43 -20.98 -20.13
CA ARG A 505 -7.12 -20.82 -20.78
C ARG A 505 -5.99 -20.56 -19.77
N ASN A 506 -6.30 -19.83 -18.70
CA ASN A 506 -5.33 -19.50 -17.65
C ASN A 506 -5.24 -20.58 -16.54
N GLY A 507 -5.87 -21.74 -16.72
CA GLY A 507 -5.84 -22.83 -15.74
C GLY A 507 -6.71 -22.62 -14.50
N LEU A 508 -7.48 -21.54 -14.42
CA LEU A 508 -8.29 -21.15 -13.26
C LEU A 508 -9.68 -21.83 -13.26
N LYS A 509 -9.73 -23.14 -13.54
CA LYS A 509 -10.99 -23.89 -13.65
C LYS A 509 -11.82 -23.86 -12.35
N GLY A 510 -11.19 -23.79 -11.19
CA GLY A 510 -11.86 -23.67 -9.89
C GLY A 510 -12.70 -22.40 -9.73
N ALA A 511 -12.35 -21.32 -10.44
CA ALA A 511 -13.07 -20.05 -10.42
C ALA A 511 -14.31 -19.99 -11.33
N LEU A 512 -14.64 -21.06 -12.05
CA LEU A 512 -15.74 -21.04 -13.04
C LEU A 512 -17.14 -21.05 -12.43
N THR A 513 -17.33 -21.57 -11.24
CA THR A 513 -18.66 -21.74 -10.63
C THR A 513 -19.48 -20.45 -10.57
N PRO A 514 -18.97 -19.33 -10.02
CA PRO A 514 -19.70 -18.07 -9.99
C PRO A 514 -20.03 -17.55 -11.41
N TYR A 515 -19.11 -17.69 -12.35
CA TYR A 515 -19.33 -17.25 -13.74
C TYR A 515 -20.41 -18.07 -14.45
N ARG A 516 -20.52 -19.38 -14.16
CA ARG A 516 -21.60 -20.25 -14.66
C ARG A 516 -22.97 -19.83 -14.12
N GLN A 517 -23.04 -19.43 -12.84
CA GLN A 517 -24.28 -18.92 -12.25
C GLN A 517 -24.77 -17.67 -12.97
N VAL A 518 -23.87 -16.70 -13.19
CA VAL A 518 -24.18 -15.48 -13.96
C VAL A 518 -24.60 -15.84 -15.39
N LEU A 519 -23.87 -16.74 -16.08
CA LEU A 519 -24.22 -17.17 -17.41
C LEU A 519 -25.65 -17.76 -17.51
N SER A 520 -26.03 -18.62 -16.57
CA SER A 520 -27.35 -19.21 -16.49
C SER A 520 -28.46 -18.15 -16.35
N GLN A 521 -28.22 -17.14 -15.49
CA GLN A 521 -29.16 -16.03 -15.34
C GLN A 521 -29.28 -15.19 -16.62
N LEU A 522 -28.16 -14.88 -17.27
CA LEU A 522 -28.16 -14.13 -18.54
C LEU A 522 -28.89 -14.88 -19.67
N GLN A 523 -28.72 -16.21 -19.75
CA GLN A 523 -29.46 -17.07 -20.71
C GLN A 523 -30.96 -17.05 -20.44
N ALA A 524 -31.35 -16.96 -19.16
CA ALA A 524 -32.76 -16.81 -18.76
C ALA A 524 -33.28 -15.37 -18.90
N LYS A 525 -32.49 -14.44 -19.44
CA LYS A 525 -32.77 -12.99 -19.52
C LYS A 525 -33.10 -12.39 -18.16
N GLN A 526 -32.37 -12.82 -17.14
CA GLN A 526 -32.49 -12.32 -15.79
C GLN A 526 -31.18 -11.66 -15.37
N LEU A 527 -31.25 -10.44 -14.84
CA LEU A 527 -30.11 -9.79 -14.22
C LEU A 527 -29.92 -10.32 -12.79
N PRO A 528 -28.67 -10.56 -12.36
CA PRO A 528 -28.39 -10.72 -10.95
C PRO A 528 -28.88 -9.51 -10.14
N ASP A 529 -29.37 -9.76 -8.94
CA ASP A 529 -29.85 -8.71 -8.02
C ASP A 529 -28.70 -8.06 -7.21
N ARG A 530 -27.46 -8.52 -7.43
CA ARG A 530 -26.24 -8.05 -6.76
C ARG A 530 -25.01 -8.18 -7.66
N PRO A 531 -23.95 -7.36 -7.41
CA PRO A 531 -22.74 -7.30 -8.26
C PRO A 531 -21.94 -8.61 -8.34
N TRP A 532 -22.02 -9.45 -7.31
CA TRP A 532 -21.38 -10.77 -7.24
C TRP A 532 -22.39 -11.81 -6.75
N PRO A 533 -22.18 -13.11 -6.98
CA PRO A 533 -23.03 -14.17 -6.45
C PRO A 533 -23.17 -14.13 -4.93
N ALA A 534 -24.30 -14.52 -4.40
CA ALA A 534 -24.65 -14.42 -2.97
C ALA A 534 -23.64 -15.08 -2.01
N GLY A 535 -22.90 -16.10 -2.45
CA GLY A 535 -21.85 -16.75 -1.67
C GLY A 535 -20.46 -16.10 -1.78
N ALA A 536 -20.32 -14.98 -2.49
CA ALA A 536 -19.01 -14.34 -2.64
C ALA A 536 -18.45 -13.81 -1.31
N ALA A 537 -17.13 -13.93 -1.12
CA ALA A 537 -16.44 -13.53 0.10
C ALA A 537 -16.61 -12.03 0.44
N VAL A 538 -16.94 -11.21 -0.55
CA VAL A 538 -17.24 -9.78 -0.37
C VAL A 538 -18.43 -9.53 0.56
N TYR A 539 -19.40 -10.44 0.60
CA TYR A 539 -20.59 -10.35 1.46
C TYR A 539 -20.40 -11.04 2.82
N ARG A 540 -19.53 -12.02 2.87
CA ARG A 540 -19.28 -12.81 4.08
C ARG A 540 -17.78 -12.97 4.28
N PRO A 541 -17.11 -11.97 4.86
CA PRO A 541 -15.70 -12.08 5.17
C PRO A 541 -15.44 -13.29 6.06
N GLN A 542 -14.38 -14.01 5.74
CA GLN A 542 -14.02 -15.18 6.54
C GLN A 542 -13.51 -14.73 7.91
N ARG A 543 -13.75 -15.58 8.92
CA ARG A 543 -13.15 -15.40 10.23
C ARG A 543 -11.63 -15.52 10.10
N LEU A 544 -10.89 -14.77 10.90
CA LEU A 544 -9.47 -14.97 11.06
C LEU A 544 -9.19 -16.40 11.52
N ALA A 545 -8.28 -17.05 10.85
CA ALA A 545 -7.85 -18.40 11.17
C ALA A 545 -6.31 -18.47 11.16
N PRO A 546 -5.72 -19.36 11.97
CA PRO A 546 -4.30 -19.63 11.88
C PRO A 546 -3.92 -20.09 10.48
N ASP A 547 -2.68 -19.83 10.08
CA ASP A 547 -2.18 -20.36 8.83
C ASP A 547 -2.23 -21.89 8.79
N PRO A 548 -2.59 -22.49 7.66
CA PRO A 548 -2.59 -23.93 7.55
C PRO A 548 -1.19 -24.50 7.85
N LYS A 549 -1.14 -25.53 8.70
CA LYS A 549 0.13 -26.22 8.97
C LYS A 549 0.71 -26.72 7.64
N PRO A 550 2.02 -26.57 7.42
CA PRO A 550 2.65 -27.15 6.24
C PRO A 550 2.34 -28.65 6.18
N ALA A 551 1.99 -29.12 4.98
CA ALA A 551 1.79 -30.56 4.79
C ALA A 551 3.03 -31.32 5.27
N PRO A 552 2.87 -32.46 5.96
CA PRO A 552 4.02 -33.28 6.35
C PRO A 552 4.83 -33.62 5.09
N ALA A 553 6.16 -33.49 5.20
CA ALA A 553 7.05 -33.86 4.10
C ALA A 553 6.71 -35.31 3.68
N PRO A 554 6.66 -35.61 2.37
CA PRO A 554 6.43 -36.98 1.94
C PRO A 554 7.46 -37.89 2.61
N ALA A 555 6.97 -38.95 3.24
CA ALA A 555 7.85 -39.96 3.85
C ALA A 555 8.86 -40.44 2.79
N LYS A 556 10.15 -40.37 3.15
CA LYS A 556 11.24 -40.81 2.27
C LYS A 556 11.16 -42.30 2.00
#